data_2eb5066cc3a7b2451428b1ee02f85c4b
#
_entry.id   2eb5066cc3a7b2451428b1ee02f85c4b
#
_cell.length_a   1.000
_cell.length_b   1.000
_cell.length_c   1.000
_cell.angle_alpha   90.00
_cell.angle_beta   90.00
_cell.angle_gamma   90.00
#
_symmetry.space_group_name_H-M   'P 1'
#
loop_
_entity.id
_entity.type
_entity.pdbx_description
1 polymer ?
#
loop_
_entity_poly.entity_id
_entity_poly.type
_entity_poly.pdbx_seq_one_letter_code
_entity_poly.pdbx_strand_id
1 'polypeptide(L)'
;MLPKGWNKPQRRVVLDLGTVRNLAEVKINGHKAGLLWASPFQLEISDFLQPGTNRIEIAVTNLWVNRLIGDARNTATIPETDGWPDWVLADKPNSGQGTYTFSPWKGWNKEEPLQPSGLIGPVLLRCIEIR
;
A
#
# COMPACT_ATOMS: atom_id res chain seq x y z
N MET A 1 19.95 4.94 12.43
CA MET A 1 20.90 4.06 13.16
C MET A 1 20.16 3.43 14.34
N LEU A 2 20.31 2.12 14.55
CA LEU A 2 19.65 1.42 15.67
C LEU A 2 20.21 1.90 17.01
N PRO A 3 19.37 2.23 18.02
CA PRO A 3 19.84 2.62 19.35
C PRO A 3 20.66 1.52 20.03
N LYS A 4 21.62 1.92 20.86
CA LYS A 4 22.48 0.97 21.58
C LYS A 4 21.64 0.00 22.43
N GLY A 5 21.94 -1.28 22.33
CA GLY A 5 21.31 -2.35 23.14
C GLY A 5 19.97 -2.88 22.60
N TRP A 6 19.50 -2.42 21.45
CA TRP A 6 18.27 -2.95 20.86
C TRP A 6 18.47 -4.36 20.27
N ASN A 7 19.68 -4.70 19.86
CA ASN A 7 20.06 -6.01 19.31
C ASN A 7 20.52 -7.04 20.37
N LYS A 8 20.08 -6.89 21.63
CA LYS A 8 20.39 -7.87 22.69
C LYS A 8 19.48 -9.10 22.57
N PRO A 9 19.95 -10.31 22.94
CA PRO A 9 19.15 -11.55 22.86
C PRO A 9 17.81 -11.51 23.61
N GLN A 10 17.74 -10.72 24.70
CA GLN A 10 16.52 -10.56 25.52
C GLN A 10 15.57 -9.48 24.99
N ARG A 11 15.82 -8.95 23.82
CA ARG A 11 15.00 -7.89 23.23
C ARG A 11 14.47 -8.28 21.86
N ARG A 12 13.25 -7.89 21.59
CA ARG A 12 12.63 -7.97 20.28
C ARG A 12 12.34 -6.59 19.74
N VAL A 13 12.59 -6.40 18.47
CA VAL A 13 12.25 -5.15 17.77
C VAL A 13 11.04 -5.39 16.89
N VAL A 14 10.01 -4.62 17.13
CA VAL A 14 8.75 -4.67 16.39
C VAL A 14 8.63 -3.38 15.57
N LEU A 15 8.45 -3.54 14.28
CA LEU A 15 8.04 -2.47 13.37
C LEU A 15 6.51 -2.38 13.42
N ASP A 16 6.01 -1.25 13.87
CA ASP A 16 4.57 -0.93 13.90
C ASP A 16 4.31 0.13 12.82
N LEU A 17 3.51 -0.22 11.82
CA LEU A 17 3.17 0.68 10.71
C LEU A 17 1.95 1.56 11.02
N GLY A 18 1.33 1.39 12.20
CA GLY A 18 0.11 2.09 12.54
C GLY A 18 -1.03 1.74 11.60
N THR A 19 -1.51 2.73 10.87
CA THR A 19 -2.58 2.55 9.89
C THR A 19 -2.03 2.40 8.48
N VAL A 20 -2.39 1.31 7.82
CA VAL A 20 -2.07 1.04 6.41
C VAL A 20 -3.36 0.81 5.61
N ARG A 21 -3.41 1.33 4.39
CA ARG A 21 -4.49 1.14 3.42
C ARG A 21 -3.86 0.69 2.09
N ASN A 22 -3.85 -0.64 1.74
CA ASN A 22 -4.51 -1.73 2.47
C ASN A 22 -3.52 -2.85 2.84
N LEU A 23 -2.44 -2.99 2.08
CA LEU A 23 -1.46 -4.07 2.22
C LEU A 23 -0.06 -3.47 2.24
N ALA A 24 0.82 -3.98 3.10
CA ALA A 24 2.21 -3.56 3.17
C ALA A 24 3.16 -4.76 3.07
N GLU A 25 4.02 -4.77 2.06
CA GLU A 25 5.19 -5.64 2.02
C GLU A 25 6.38 -4.92 2.64
N VAL A 26 7.05 -5.57 3.58
CA VAL A 26 8.20 -5.02 4.29
C VAL A 26 9.46 -5.77 3.91
N LYS A 27 10.50 -5.02 3.55
CA LYS A 27 11.86 -5.52 3.38
C LYS A 27 12.80 -4.81 4.33
N ILE A 28 13.72 -5.58 4.94
CA ILE A 28 14.76 -5.07 5.82
C ILE A 28 16.11 -5.51 5.24
N ASN A 29 16.98 -4.54 4.97
CA ASN A 29 18.31 -4.79 4.41
C ASN A 29 18.26 -5.64 3.11
N GLY A 30 17.22 -5.44 2.29
CA GLY A 30 17.00 -6.18 1.05
C GLY A 30 16.30 -7.54 1.21
N HIS A 31 16.11 -8.04 2.44
CA HIS A 31 15.41 -9.30 2.71
C HIS A 31 13.94 -9.06 2.97
N LYS A 32 13.07 -9.90 2.40
CA LYS A 32 11.63 -9.87 2.65
C LYS A 32 11.37 -10.29 4.10
N ALA A 33 10.92 -9.35 4.92
CA ALA A 33 10.63 -9.58 6.34
C ALA A 33 9.18 -10.03 6.56
N GLY A 34 8.23 -9.52 5.77
CA GLY A 34 6.85 -9.94 5.89
C GLY A 34 5.88 -9.22 4.96
N LEU A 35 4.64 -9.70 4.99
CA LEU A 35 3.49 -9.12 4.30
C LEU A 35 2.38 -8.91 5.32
N LEU A 36 1.96 -7.65 5.49
CA LEU A 36 0.90 -7.25 6.41
C LEU A 36 -0.34 -6.87 5.61
N TRP A 37 -1.46 -7.56 5.84
CA TRP A 37 -2.70 -7.38 5.09
C TRP A 37 -3.92 -7.10 5.99
N ALA A 38 -3.74 -7.20 7.32
CA ALA A 38 -4.76 -6.92 8.31
C ALA A 38 -4.15 -6.27 9.55
N SER A 39 -4.95 -5.53 10.31
CA SER A 39 -4.57 -4.97 11.60
C SER A 39 -4.41 -6.07 12.67
N PRO A 40 -3.43 -5.92 13.59
CA PRO A 40 -2.46 -4.83 13.69
C PRO A 40 -1.35 -4.96 12.64
N PHE A 41 -0.99 -3.83 12.00
CA PHE A 41 0.10 -3.81 11.03
C PHE A 41 1.46 -3.77 11.74
N GLN A 42 1.80 -4.87 12.42
CA GLN A 42 3.00 -5.03 13.23
C GLN A 42 3.80 -6.25 12.77
N LEU A 43 5.11 -6.12 12.75
CA LEU A 43 6.03 -7.17 12.34
C LEU A 43 7.25 -7.19 13.24
N GLU A 44 7.59 -8.35 13.80
CA GLU A 44 8.87 -8.54 14.46
C GLU A 44 9.98 -8.61 13.41
N ILE A 45 10.99 -7.77 13.59
CA ILE A 45 12.07 -7.61 12.60
C ILE A 45 13.47 -7.88 13.17
N SER A 46 13.57 -8.40 14.40
CA SER A 46 14.82 -8.57 15.12
C SER A 46 15.88 -9.33 14.32
N ASP A 47 15.47 -10.42 13.65
CA ASP A 47 16.36 -11.31 12.91
C ASP A 47 16.89 -10.71 11.60
N PHE A 48 16.28 -9.61 11.15
CA PHE A 48 16.66 -8.91 9.91
C PHE A 48 17.59 -7.71 10.19
N LEU A 49 17.76 -7.35 11.47
CA LEU A 49 18.53 -6.18 11.86
C LEU A 49 20.02 -6.51 11.98
N GLN A 50 20.83 -5.55 11.57
CA GLN A 50 22.29 -5.60 11.71
C GLN A 50 22.79 -4.43 12.57
N PRO A 51 24.00 -4.53 13.16
CA PRO A 51 24.62 -3.39 13.84
C PRO A 51 24.79 -2.20 12.90
N GLY A 52 24.52 -1.00 13.41
CA GLY A 52 24.67 0.26 12.64
C GLY A 52 23.44 0.66 11.84
N THR A 53 23.61 0.93 10.56
CA THR A 53 22.54 1.41 9.68
C THR A 53 21.74 0.25 9.12
N ASN A 54 20.42 0.37 9.20
CA ASN A 54 19.48 -0.58 8.59
C ASN A 54 18.60 0.15 7.59
N ARG A 55 18.32 -0.49 6.47
CA ARG A 55 17.42 0.00 5.44
C ARG A 55 16.07 -0.71 5.57
N ILE A 56 15.02 0.07 5.73
CA ILE A 56 13.63 -0.40 5.78
C ILE A 56 12.94 0.07 4.51
N GLU A 57 12.35 -0.85 3.78
CA GLU A 57 11.55 -0.60 2.58
C GLU A 57 10.13 -1.11 2.84
N ILE A 58 9.14 -0.25 2.61
CA ILE A 58 7.72 -0.55 2.79
C ILE A 58 7.00 -0.27 1.49
N ALA A 59 6.59 -1.33 0.79
CA ALA A 59 5.78 -1.23 -0.40
C ALA A 59 4.30 -1.37 -0.03
N VAL A 60 3.52 -0.30 -0.25
CA VAL A 60 2.09 -0.30 0.07
C VAL A 60 1.27 -0.46 -1.19
N THR A 61 0.36 -1.43 -1.18
CA THR A 61 -0.65 -1.62 -2.21
C THR A 61 -2.00 -1.14 -1.69
N ASN A 62 -2.58 -0.16 -2.37
CA ASN A 62 -3.91 0.38 -2.08
C ASN A 62 -4.98 -0.18 -3.02
N LEU A 63 -6.24 0.24 -2.82
CA LEU A 63 -7.36 -0.09 -3.69
C LEU A 63 -7.46 0.91 -4.85
N TRP A 64 -8.16 0.50 -5.90
CA TRP A 64 -8.41 1.30 -7.11
C TRP A 64 -9.42 2.46 -6.91
N VAL A 65 -10.10 2.53 -5.76
CA VAL A 65 -11.19 3.48 -5.49
C VAL A 65 -10.81 4.92 -5.86
N ASN A 66 -9.69 5.42 -5.34
CA ASN A 66 -9.25 6.79 -5.61
C ASN A 66 -8.88 7.01 -7.08
N ARG A 67 -8.43 5.97 -7.75
CA ARG A 67 -8.17 6.02 -9.20
C ARG A 67 -9.47 6.13 -9.97
N LEU A 68 -10.48 5.34 -9.63
CA LEU A 68 -11.80 5.38 -10.27
C LEU A 68 -12.51 6.71 -10.06
N ILE A 69 -12.45 7.26 -8.82
CA ILE A 69 -12.97 8.60 -8.53
C ILE A 69 -12.22 9.67 -9.34
N GLY A 70 -10.89 9.55 -9.42
CA GLY A 70 -10.05 10.46 -10.20
C GLY A 70 -10.38 10.42 -11.70
N ASP A 71 -10.59 9.24 -12.24
CA ASP A 71 -10.97 9.04 -13.63
C ASP A 71 -12.40 9.60 -13.89
N ALA A 72 -13.34 9.43 -12.95
CA ALA A 72 -14.68 10.04 -13.04
C ALA A 72 -14.65 11.58 -13.01
N ARG A 73 -13.64 12.19 -12.39
CA ARG A 73 -13.43 13.65 -12.42
C ARG A 73 -12.87 14.14 -13.74
N ASN A 74 -12.18 13.29 -14.47
CA ASN A 74 -11.61 13.60 -15.78
C ASN A 74 -12.57 13.21 -16.88
N THR A 75 -13.65 13.97 -17.03
CA THR A 75 -14.79 13.71 -17.93
C THR A 75 -14.43 13.60 -19.42
N ALA A 76 -13.19 13.92 -19.81
CA ALA A 76 -12.74 13.84 -21.20
C ALA A 76 -12.48 12.40 -21.70
N THR A 77 -12.52 11.39 -20.83
CA THR A 77 -11.86 10.11 -21.14
C THR A 77 -12.65 8.83 -20.88
N ILE A 78 -13.83 8.88 -20.25
CA ILE A 78 -14.65 7.68 -20.06
C ILE A 78 -16.04 7.96 -20.62
N PRO A 79 -16.38 7.46 -21.83
CA PRO A 79 -17.77 7.34 -22.23
C PRO A 79 -18.49 6.47 -21.19
N GLU A 80 -19.61 6.93 -20.66
CA GLU A 80 -20.53 6.07 -19.92
C GLU A 80 -20.98 4.99 -20.90
N THR A 81 -20.41 3.79 -20.76
CA THR A 81 -20.84 2.64 -21.56
C THR A 81 -21.68 1.74 -20.65
N ASP A 82 -22.90 1.46 -21.10
CA ASP A 82 -23.72 0.40 -20.50
C ASP A 82 -23.16 -0.98 -20.88
N GLY A 83 -22.03 -1.37 -20.28
CA GLY A 83 -21.38 -2.62 -20.58
C GLY A 83 -19.87 -2.52 -20.80
N TRP A 84 -19.31 -3.53 -21.43
CA TRP A 84 -17.90 -3.57 -21.76
C TRP A 84 -17.58 -2.60 -22.90
N PRO A 85 -16.51 -1.79 -22.78
CA PRO A 85 -16.07 -0.91 -23.84
C PRO A 85 -15.74 -1.68 -25.13
N ASP A 86 -16.06 -1.08 -26.29
CA ASP A 86 -15.85 -1.73 -27.60
C ASP A 86 -14.39 -2.15 -27.85
N TRP A 87 -13.42 -1.40 -27.32
CA TRP A 87 -12.01 -1.75 -27.45
C TRP A 87 -11.65 -3.03 -26.67
N VAL A 88 -12.32 -3.30 -25.52
CA VAL A 88 -12.16 -4.57 -24.78
C VAL A 88 -12.76 -5.72 -25.57
N LEU A 89 -13.97 -5.54 -26.10
CA LEU A 89 -14.66 -6.57 -26.89
C LEU A 89 -13.92 -6.89 -28.20
N ALA A 90 -13.20 -5.91 -28.74
CA ALA A 90 -12.42 -6.04 -29.98
C ALA A 90 -10.96 -6.44 -29.74
N ASP A 91 -10.57 -6.74 -28.50
CA ASP A 91 -9.17 -7.03 -28.09
C ASP A 91 -8.17 -5.97 -28.58
N LYS A 92 -8.56 -4.70 -28.50
CA LYS A 92 -7.74 -3.56 -28.91
C LYS A 92 -7.17 -2.85 -27.68
N PRO A 93 -5.98 -2.23 -27.79
CA PRO A 93 -5.45 -1.41 -26.71
C PRO A 93 -6.37 -0.22 -26.41
N ASN A 94 -6.48 0.15 -25.15
CA ASN A 94 -7.20 1.35 -24.75
C ASN A 94 -6.56 2.58 -25.39
N SER A 95 -7.30 3.26 -26.25
CA SER A 95 -6.88 4.52 -26.91
C SER A 95 -7.25 5.76 -26.10
N GLY A 96 -7.88 5.59 -24.94
CA GLY A 96 -8.29 6.69 -24.06
C GLY A 96 -7.07 7.45 -23.54
N GLN A 97 -6.99 8.74 -23.79
CA GLN A 97 -5.91 9.59 -23.33
C GLN A 97 -5.90 9.66 -21.79
N GLY A 98 -4.96 8.93 -21.17
CA GLY A 98 -4.61 9.11 -19.77
C GLY A 98 -5.40 8.32 -18.74
N THR A 99 -6.43 7.56 -19.10
CA THR A 99 -7.12 6.63 -18.18
C THR A 99 -6.73 5.19 -18.48
N TYR A 100 -6.32 4.46 -17.44
CA TYR A 100 -6.02 3.03 -17.51
C TYR A 100 -7.17 2.18 -16.96
N THR A 101 -8.21 2.82 -16.43
CA THR A 101 -9.35 2.15 -15.83
C THR A 101 -10.58 2.29 -16.69
N PHE A 102 -11.44 1.29 -16.63
CA PHE A 102 -12.83 1.38 -17.08
C PHE A 102 -13.71 0.69 -16.06
N SER A 103 -14.97 1.11 -15.99
CA SER A 103 -15.98 0.43 -15.17
C SER A 103 -17.18 0.12 -16.07
N PRO A 104 -17.62 -1.15 -16.17
CA PRO A 104 -18.79 -1.51 -16.94
C PRO A 104 -20.11 -1.16 -16.22
N TRP A 105 -20.03 -0.57 -15.04
CA TRP A 105 -21.17 -0.08 -14.27
C TRP A 105 -20.81 1.24 -13.59
N LYS A 106 -21.86 1.99 -13.20
CA LYS A 106 -21.73 3.26 -12.49
C LYS A 106 -21.37 3.01 -11.03
N GLY A 107 -20.06 2.86 -10.71
CA GLY A 107 -19.58 2.51 -9.37
C GLY A 107 -19.18 3.71 -8.52
N TRP A 108 -18.48 4.69 -9.11
CA TRP A 108 -17.93 5.86 -8.42
C TRP A 108 -18.23 7.11 -9.23
N ASN A 109 -18.53 8.21 -8.54
CA ASN A 109 -18.80 9.49 -9.21
C ASN A 109 -17.77 10.55 -8.82
N LYS A 110 -17.76 11.66 -9.54
CA LYS A 110 -16.76 12.74 -9.39
C LYS A 110 -16.89 13.52 -8.08
N GLU A 111 -18.05 13.50 -7.44
CA GLU A 111 -18.34 14.15 -6.17
C GLU A 111 -17.92 13.29 -4.96
N GLU A 112 -17.65 12.00 -5.16
CA GLU A 112 -17.21 11.12 -4.09
C GLU A 112 -15.90 11.62 -3.43
N PRO A 113 -15.83 11.62 -2.08
CA PRO A 113 -14.60 11.96 -1.39
C PRO A 113 -13.54 10.89 -1.61
N LEU A 114 -12.29 11.32 -1.77
CA LEU A 114 -11.16 10.38 -1.82
C LEU A 114 -11.05 9.61 -0.51
N GLN A 115 -10.79 8.32 -0.62
CA GLN A 115 -10.61 7.44 0.53
C GLN A 115 -9.17 7.57 1.07
N PRO A 116 -8.97 7.47 2.40
CA PRO A 116 -7.63 7.35 2.97
C PRO A 116 -6.85 6.22 2.30
N SER A 117 -5.62 6.47 1.85
CA SER A 117 -4.85 5.54 1.03
C SER A 117 -3.37 5.61 1.35
N GLY A 118 -2.69 4.49 1.32
CA GLY A 118 -1.26 4.40 1.53
C GLY A 118 -0.84 4.13 2.97
N LEU A 119 0.38 4.51 3.30
CA LEU A 119 0.96 4.43 4.66
C LEU A 119 0.59 5.69 5.43
N ILE A 120 -0.37 5.57 6.33
CA ILE A 120 -0.87 6.71 7.13
C ILE A 120 -0.06 6.83 8.42
N GLY A 121 0.38 5.70 8.97
CA GLY A 121 1.20 5.67 10.18
C GLY A 121 0.41 5.86 11.49
N PRO A 122 1.06 6.32 12.57
CA PRO A 122 2.50 6.58 12.66
C PRO A 122 3.35 5.30 12.52
N VAL A 123 4.52 5.42 11.90
CA VAL A 123 5.48 4.30 11.81
C VAL A 123 6.43 4.37 12.99
N LEU A 124 6.44 3.33 13.79
CA LEU A 124 7.23 3.26 15.02
C LEU A 124 8.08 2.00 15.06
N LEU A 125 9.27 2.13 15.63
CA LEU A 125 10.06 0.98 16.10
C LEU A 125 9.88 0.85 17.60
N ARG A 126 9.49 -0.34 18.04
CA ARG A 126 9.31 -0.66 19.46
C ARG A 126 10.31 -1.72 19.88
N CYS A 127 11.01 -1.48 20.98
CA CYS A 127 11.90 -2.46 21.60
C CYS A 127 11.18 -3.08 22.80
N ILE A 128 10.99 -4.38 22.79
CA ILE A 128 10.27 -5.14 23.82
C ILE A 128 11.26 -6.04 24.54
N GLU A 129 11.29 -6.01 25.85
CA GLU A 129 12.05 -6.95 26.68
C GLU A 129 11.29 -8.26 26.84
N ILE A 130 11.97 -9.38 26.58
CA ILE A 130 11.45 -10.72 26.85
C ILE A 130 11.85 -11.08 28.29
N ARG A 131 10.86 -11.36 29.10
CA ARG A 131 11.07 -11.90 30.46
C ARG A 131 11.13 -13.41 30.43
#